data_c53515e01aa7c6761b968bb293c35f3e
#
_entry.id   c53515e01aa7c6761b968bb293c35f3e
#
_cell.length_a   1.000
_cell.length_b   1.000
_cell.length_c   1.000
_cell.angle_alpha   90.00
_cell.angle_beta   90.00
_cell.angle_gamma   90.00
#
_symmetry.space_group_name_H-M   'P 1'
#
loop_
_entity.id
_entity.type
_entity.pdbx_description
1 polymer ?
#
loop_
_entity_poly.entity_id
_entity_poly.type
_entity_poly.pdbx_seq_one_letter_code
_entity_poly.pdbx_strand_id
1 'polypeptide(L)'
;MRIPSLLAAGVAALGLLAGSLAAPVPAAEAAPRARWLLVADPTAHAVSVADASTGRITGALPGAVLGTHAGVIQMGHGRVAFVDEAGPRLDVVDIGSSGVPRIASSTPIPAVAGAWTRAGWISDDPGHRFVAVGSDIDGSTTQQVTVVDTRRQLARTAKISTSEVTLATTGERGTEEMETFLVGSPLRLVVTAGGRLDSYDVSAILGGDANPAPVATTPFGAYPHGPVADARGTVIGSTLHDGIETVPLTRGGFGASVSRAYPEPAVQSYRPRMAPDGETAVGTQTGTGPGAPTLLTSSSMRGAGVASVALGSGASTRAVVTPGYAAAVVTAGGVDTLSLVARGRAGLYDGAVTSVRLPGLGQVQGAGSAARFLAASDDGSELFLSRAGTGSVLEIDVAGTTATVRGTIAVPSALADGGYLATVDPHQRPHDLSGR
;
A
#
# COMPACT_ATOMS: atom_id res chain seq x y z
N MET A 1 -69.03 11.64 -42.97
CA MET A 1 -68.92 12.28 -44.32
C MET A 1 -67.51 12.05 -44.80
N ARG A 2 -67.42 11.23 -45.87
CA ARG A 2 -66.28 11.01 -46.79
C ARG A 2 -64.89 10.65 -46.29
N ILE A 3 -64.54 9.36 -46.49
CA ILE A 3 -63.22 8.79 -46.80
C ILE A 3 -62.87 9.24 -48.25
N PRO A 4 -61.59 9.40 -48.62
CA PRO A 4 -61.06 8.38 -49.47
C PRO A 4 -59.64 7.88 -49.17
N SER A 5 -59.49 6.61 -49.51
CA SER A 5 -58.31 5.80 -49.74
C SER A 5 -57.36 6.38 -50.80
N LEU A 6 -56.06 6.04 -50.72
CA LEU A 6 -55.19 5.75 -51.87
C LEU A 6 -53.84 5.21 -51.42
N LEU A 7 -53.66 3.98 -51.71
CA LEU A 7 -52.72 3.39 -52.66
C LEU A 7 -51.27 3.17 -52.19
N ALA A 8 -50.94 1.90 -52.21
CA ALA A 8 -49.67 1.27 -52.04
C ALA A 8 -48.63 1.64 -53.16
N ALA A 9 -47.37 1.74 -52.74
CA ALA A 9 -46.27 1.50 -53.68
C ALA A 9 -45.17 0.77 -52.90
N GLY A 10 -44.98 -0.49 -53.26
CA GLY A 10 -43.88 -1.30 -52.77
C GLY A 10 -42.58 -0.90 -53.47
N VAL A 11 -41.53 -0.77 -52.66
CA VAL A 11 -40.16 -0.76 -53.16
C VAL A 11 -39.42 -1.88 -52.47
N ALA A 12 -39.08 -2.90 -53.24
CA ALA A 12 -38.18 -3.96 -52.82
C ALA A 12 -36.73 -3.39 -52.78
N ALA A 13 -36.18 -3.24 -51.59
CA ALA A 13 -34.76 -2.94 -51.43
C ALA A 13 -33.99 -4.24 -51.22
N LEU A 14 -33.19 -4.65 -52.22
CA LEU A 14 -32.18 -5.69 -52.11
C LEU A 14 -31.18 -5.30 -51.01
N GLY A 15 -31.14 -6.07 -49.93
CA GLY A 15 -30.10 -5.96 -48.89
C GLY A 15 -28.78 -6.55 -49.40
N LEU A 16 -27.84 -5.70 -49.70
CA LEU A 16 -26.42 -6.07 -49.78
C LEU A 16 -25.91 -6.34 -48.35
N LEU A 17 -25.71 -7.62 -48.04
CA LEU A 17 -24.92 -8.06 -46.88
C LEU A 17 -23.46 -7.71 -47.16
N ALA A 18 -23.05 -6.50 -46.77
CA ALA A 18 -21.64 -6.15 -46.58
C ALA A 18 -21.14 -6.83 -45.33
N GLY A 19 -20.53 -7.99 -45.47
CA GLY A 19 -19.77 -8.63 -44.37
C GLY A 19 -18.64 -7.69 -43.96
N SER A 20 -18.82 -7.00 -42.86
CA SER A 20 -17.73 -6.30 -42.18
C SER A 20 -16.74 -7.35 -41.70
N LEU A 21 -15.65 -7.55 -42.43
CA LEU A 21 -14.44 -8.17 -41.91
C LEU A 21 -13.98 -7.27 -40.77
N ALA A 22 -14.35 -7.62 -39.54
CA ALA A 22 -13.78 -7.01 -38.38
C ALA A 22 -12.24 -7.21 -38.45
N ALA A 23 -11.52 -6.14 -38.67
CA ALA A 23 -10.07 -6.17 -38.57
C ALA A 23 -9.73 -6.75 -37.18
N PRO A 24 -8.75 -7.66 -37.07
CA PRO A 24 -8.32 -8.16 -35.78
C PRO A 24 -7.94 -6.95 -34.95
N VAL A 25 -8.63 -6.76 -33.81
CA VAL A 25 -8.23 -5.81 -32.81
C VAL A 25 -6.80 -6.18 -32.45
N PRO A 26 -5.82 -5.28 -32.60
CA PRO A 26 -4.46 -5.61 -32.20
C PRO A 26 -4.53 -6.08 -30.74
N ALA A 27 -3.97 -7.26 -30.47
CA ALA A 27 -3.86 -7.75 -29.12
C ALA A 27 -3.24 -6.62 -28.32
N ALA A 28 -3.94 -6.14 -27.27
CA ALA A 28 -3.37 -5.16 -26.37
C ALA A 28 -2.00 -5.70 -25.96
N GLU A 29 -0.96 -4.93 -26.23
CA GLU A 29 0.39 -5.28 -25.81
C GLU A 29 0.27 -5.61 -24.34
N ALA A 30 0.63 -6.86 -23.96
CA ALA A 30 0.52 -7.29 -22.58
C ALA A 30 1.34 -6.30 -21.75
N ALA A 31 0.71 -5.68 -20.78
CA ALA A 31 1.39 -4.75 -19.89
C ALA A 31 2.64 -5.43 -19.31
N PRO A 32 3.75 -4.73 -19.17
CA PRO A 32 4.99 -5.34 -18.70
C PRO A 32 4.78 -5.96 -17.33
N ARG A 33 5.07 -7.25 -17.22
CA ARG A 33 5.09 -7.97 -15.93
C ARG A 33 6.14 -7.37 -15.02
N ALA A 34 5.95 -7.52 -13.71
CA ALA A 34 6.99 -7.16 -12.74
C ALA A 34 8.30 -7.82 -13.16
N ARG A 35 9.34 -7.02 -13.36
CA ARG A 35 10.63 -7.57 -13.79
C ARG A 35 11.43 -8.08 -12.63
N TRP A 36 11.37 -7.38 -11.50
CA TRP A 36 12.14 -7.69 -10.32
C TRP A 36 11.24 -7.84 -9.09
N LEU A 37 11.60 -8.77 -8.24
CA LEU A 37 11.01 -8.94 -6.92
C LEU A 37 12.09 -8.68 -5.88
N LEU A 38 11.91 -7.63 -5.08
CA LEU A 38 12.70 -7.38 -3.89
C LEU A 38 12.15 -8.26 -2.76
N VAL A 39 13.03 -9.01 -2.12
CA VAL A 39 12.73 -9.87 -0.98
C VAL A 39 13.65 -9.49 0.18
N ALA A 40 13.08 -8.96 1.25
CA ALA A 40 13.83 -8.62 2.44
C ALA A 40 13.54 -9.59 3.58
N ASP A 41 14.59 -10.02 4.26
CA ASP A 41 14.52 -10.79 5.50
C ASP A 41 15.28 -10.03 6.59
N PRO A 42 14.57 -9.29 7.45
CA PRO A 42 15.19 -8.52 8.54
C PRO A 42 15.95 -9.41 9.53
N THR A 43 15.47 -10.63 9.76
CA THR A 43 16.13 -11.59 10.69
C THR A 43 17.45 -12.12 10.13
N ALA A 44 17.54 -12.27 8.82
CA ALA A 44 18.77 -12.69 8.13
C ALA A 44 19.66 -11.51 7.75
N HIS A 45 19.26 -10.27 8.02
CA HIS A 45 19.96 -9.04 7.61
C HIS A 45 20.30 -9.08 6.11
N ALA A 46 19.31 -9.33 5.28
CA ALA A 46 19.49 -9.47 3.86
C ALA A 46 18.32 -8.87 3.06
N VAL A 47 18.67 -8.14 2.00
CA VAL A 47 17.73 -7.72 0.97
C VAL A 47 18.19 -8.31 -0.34
N SER A 48 17.41 -9.22 -0.91
CA SER A 48 17.69 -9.91 -2.16
C SER A 48 16.79 -9.41 -3.28
N VAL A 49 17.24 -9.52 -4.51
CA VAL A 49 16.45 -9.24 -5.71
C VAL A 49 16.39 -10.50 -6.56
N ALA A 50 15.19 -10.89 -6.95
CA ALA A 50 14.94 -11.99 -7.87
C ALA A 50 14.40 -11.47 -9.21
N ASP A 51 14.72 -12.13 -10.28
CA ASP A 51 14.02 -12.00 -11.56
C ASP A 51 12.66 -12.69 -11.42
N ALA A 52 11.59 -11.92 -11.50
CA ALA A 52 10.23 -12.40 -11.28
C ALA A 52 9.78 -13.43 -12.34
N SER A 53 10.39 -13.44 -13.52
CA SER A 53 10.03 -14.38 -14.60
C SER A 53 10.72 -15.73 -14.49
N THR A 54 11.94 -15.75 -13.93
CA THR A 54 12.77 -16.95 -13.84
C THR A 54 12.93 -17.49 -12.42
N GLY A 55 12.51 -16.73 -11.42
CA GLY A 55 12.71 -17.04 -10.00
C GLY A 55 14.16 -16.99 -9.55
N ARG A 56 15.10 -16.55 -10.39
CA ARG A 56 16.53 -16.54 -10.07
C ARG A 56 16.91 -15.30 -9.27
N ILE A 57 17.63 -15.49 -8.17
CA ILE A 57 18.25 -14.38 -7.44
C ILE A 57 19.33 -13.75 -8.31
N THR A 58 19.22 -12.46 -8.56
CA THR A 58 20.12 -11.67 -9.40
C THR A 58 21.17 -10.93 -8.58
N GLY A 59 20.88 -10.66 -7.31
CA GLY A 59 21.82 -10.01 -6.40
C GLY A 59 21.22 -9.82 -5.01
N ALA A 60 22.04 -9.32 -4.10
CA ALA A 60 21.64 -9.04 -2.73
C ALA A 60 22.44 -7.85 -2.15
N LEU A 61 21.89 -7.24 -1.11
CA LEU A 61 22.53 -6.28 -0.21
C LEU A 61 22.74 -6.97 1.13
N PRO A 62 23.91 -7.55 1.38
CA PRO A 62 24.19 -8.21 2.65
C PRO A 62 24.34 -7.20 3.77
N GLY A 63 23.84 -7.55 4.96
CA GLY A 63 23.86 -6.69 6.14
C GLY A 63 22.80 -5.60 6.18
N ALA A 64 22.00 -5.42 5.13
CA ALA A 64 20.89 -4.48 5.16
C ALA A 64 19.69 -5.06 5.93
N VAL A 65 19.11 -4.24 6.81
CA VAL A 65 17.91 -4.59 7.58
C VAL A 65 16.79 -3.66 7.16
N LEU A 66 15.96 -4.14 6.23
CA LEU A 66 14.78 -3.36 5.80
C LEU A 66 13.74 -3.38 6.91
N GLY A 67 13.36 -2.20 7.40
CA GLY A 67 12.28 -2.03 8.35
C GLY A 67 10.93 -2.44 7.73
N THR A 68 10.43 -3.64 8.08
CA THR A 68 9.19 -4.17 7.50
C THR A 68 7.96 -3.34 7.86
N HIS A 69 8.05 -2.54 8.91
CA HIS A 69 6.99 -1.67 9.37
C HIS A 69 6.83 -0.45 8.46
N ALA A 70 7.93 0.23 8.16
CA ALA A 70 7.96 1.37 7.25
C ALA A 70 7.81 0.92 5.78
N GLY A 71 8.44 -0.20 5.41
CA GLY A 71 8.36 -0.75 4.06
C GLY A 71 9.28 -0.07 3.06
N VAL A 72 8.88 -0.07 1.80
CA VAL A 72 9.66 0.42 0.66
C VAL A 72 8.89 1.49 -0.10
N ILE A 73 9.57 2.55 -0.50
CA ILE A 73 9.07 3.51 -1.49
C ILE A 73 9.61 3.14 -2.87
N GLN A 74 8.72 3.12 -3.85
CA GLN A 74 9.07 3.01 -5.26
C GLN A 74 9.42 4.41 -5.79
N MET A 75 10.65 4.61 -6.23
CA MET A 75 11.11 5.91 -6.73
C MET A 75 11.10 6.00 -8.27
N GLY A 76 10.52 5.00 -8.93
CA GLY A 76 10.52 4.86 -10.39
C GLY A 76 11.89 4.51 -10.98
N HIS A 77 11.89 4.12 -12.27
CA HIS A 77 13.10 3.76 -13.01
C HIS A 77 13.93 2.64 -12.36
N GLY A 78 13.28 1.68 -11.70
CA GLY A 78 13.96 0.59 -11.01
C GLY A 78 14.67 1.00 -9.73
N ARG A 79 14.31 2.11 -9.14
CA ARG A 79 14.82 2.57 -7.85
C ARG A 79 13.80 2.38 -6.75
N VAL A 80 14.30 2.04 -5.58
CA VAL A 80 13.52 1.95 -4.35
C VAL A 80 14.25 2.68 -3.23
N ALA A 81 13.51 3.14 -2.23
CA ALA A 81 14.07 3.67 -1.00
C ALA A 81 13.48 2.94 0.21
N PHE A 82 14.29 2.67 1.20
CA PHE A 82 13.87 2.10 2.48
C PHE A 82 14.77 2.57 3.62
N VAL A 83 14.28 2.44 4.84
CA VAL A 83 15.10 2.68 6.02
C VAL A 83 15.86 1.40 6.35
N ASP A 84 17.19 1.48 6.35
CA ASP A 84 18.04 0.41 6.84
C ASP A 84 18.20 0.54 8.36
N GLU A 85 17.62 -0.40 9.09
CA GLU A 85 17.61 -0.41 10.55
C GLU A 85 18.89 -0.97 11.17
N ALA A 86 19.79 -1.59 10.37
CA ALA A 86 21.11 -2.00 10.85
C ALA A 86 21.99 -0.80 11.26
N GLY A 87 21.74 0.36 10.67
CA GLY A 87 22.32 1.64 11.10
C GLY A 87 21.45 2.75 10.55
N PRO A 88 20.61 3.38 11.40
CA PRO A 88 19.52 4.24 10.95
C PRO A 88 19.87 5.15 9.78
N ARG A 89 19.47 4.78 8.57
CA ARG A 89 19.75 5.55 7.36
C ARG A 89 18.68 5.30 6.30
N LEU A 90 18.41 6.28 5.47
CA LEU A 90 17.62 6.11 4.26
C LEU A 90 18.54 5.67 3.15
N ASP A 91 18.37 4.44 2.69
CA ASP A 91 19.06 3.92 1.52
C ASP A 91 18.20 4.04 0.28
N VAL A 92 18.74 4.64 -0.77
CA VAL A 92 18.19 4.62 -2.12
C VAL A 92 18.94 3.57 -2.90
N VAL A 93 18.24 2.57 -3.39
CA VAL A 93 18.79 1.41 -4.10
C VAL A 93 18.39 1.47 -5.56
N ASP A 94 19.36 1.36 -6.43
CA ASP A 94 19.20 1.21 -7.88
C ASP A 94 19.25 -0.28 -8.23
N ILE A 95 18.18 -0.83 -8.77
CA ILE A 95 18.11 -2.20 -9.28
C ILE A 95 18.28 -2.18 -10.80
N GLY A 96 17.77 -1.11 -11.45
CA GLY A 96 17.90 -0.87 -12.88
C GLY A 96 17.48 -2.05 -13.76
N SER A 97 18.04 -2.12 -14.96
CA SER A 97 17.73 -3.19 -15.94
C SER A 97 18.48 -4.50 -15.67
N SER A 98 19.52 -4.47 -14.84
CA SER A 98 20.33 -5.66 -14.54
C SER A 98 19.76 -6.53 -13.43
N GLY A 99 18.86 -6.00 -12.61
CA GLY A 99 18.35 -6.68 -11.41
C GLY A 99 19.36 -6.80 -10.27
N VAL A 100 20.55 -6.24 -10.42
CA VAL A 100 21.59 -6.28 -9.37
C VAL A 100 21.43 -5.04 -8.48
N PRO A 101 21.01 -5.18 -7.22
CA PRO A 101 20.79 -4.04 -6.35
C PRO A 101 22.12 -3.36 -6.00
N ARG A 102 22.13 -2.03 -6.04
CA ARG A 102 23.26 -1.19 -5.65
C ARG A 102 22.75 -0.01 -4.84
N ILE A 103 23.41 0.29 -3.73
CA ILE A 103 23.11 1.51 -2.97
C ILE A 103 23.57 2.71 -3.81
N ALA A 104 22.61 3.49 -4.30
CA ALA A 104 22.86 4.70 -5.07
C ALA A 104 23.19 5.89 -4.15
N SER A 105 22.51 5.96 -3.00
CA SER A 105 22.83 6.91 -1.93
C SER A 105 22.39 6.35 -0.58
N SER A 106 23.07 6.79 0.48
CA SER A 106 22.77 6.44 1.86
C SER A 106 22.85 7.70 2.70
N THR A 107 21.74 8.07 3.33
CA THR A 107 21.65 9.27 4.15
C THR A 107 21.36 8.90 5.59
N PRO A 108 22.29 9.15 6.54
CA PRO A 108 22.06 8.87 7.95
C PRO A 108 20.83 9.61 8.48
N ILE A 109 20.01 8.92 9.26
CA ILE A 109 18.89 9.49 9.98
C ILE A 109 19.38 9.85 11.38
N PRO A 110 19.43 11.16 11.73
CA PRO A 110 19.88 11.57 13.05
C PRO A 110 18.96 11.01 14.13
N ALA A 111 19.51 10.32 15.11
CA ALA A 111 18.76 9.96 16.31
C ALA A 111 18.53 11.20 17.16
N VAL A 112 17.31 11.39 17.64
CA VAL A 112 17.02 12.30 18.75
C VAL A 112 17.54 11.65 20.02
N ALA A 113 18.08 12.43 20.95
CA ALA A 113 18.55 11.92 22.23
C ALA A 113 17.45 11.09 22.92
N GLY A 114 17.63 9.77 22.95
CA GLY A 114 16.65 8.78 23.38
C GLY A 114 16.59 7.62 22.39
N ALA A 115 15.99 6.52 22.77
CA ALA A 115 15.95 5.31 21.98
C ALA A 115 15.13 5.48 20.69
N TRP A 116 15.80 5.49 19.57
CA TRP A 116 15.17 5.19 18.29
C TRP A 116 14.90 3.69 18.25
N THR A 117 13.66 3.29 18.18
CA THR A 117 13.30 1.87 18.20
C THR A 117 13.17 1.30 16.79
N ARG A 118 12.51 2.02 15.90
CA ARG A 118 12.30 1.59 14.50
C ARG A 118 11.76 2.73 13.65
N ALA A 119 11.81 2.55 12.32
CA ALA A 119 11.02 3.34 11.42
C ALA A 119 9.58 2.83 11.40
N GLY A 120 8.64 3.63 11.91
CA GLY A 120 7.22 3.30 11.89
C GLY A 120 6.58 3.54 10.53
N TRP A 121 7.01 4.59 9.84
CA TRP A 121 6.42 5.02 8.56
C TRP A 121 7.43 5.67 7.63
N ILE A 122 7.22 5.51 6.34
CA ILE A 122 7.97 6.18 5.29
C ILE A 122 7.01 6.71 4.21
N SER A 123 7.21 7.94 3.79
CA SER A 123 6.48 8.55 2.67
C SER A 123 7.37 9.47 1.87
N ASP A 124 6.99 9.76 0.64
CA ASP A 124 7.71 10.67 -0.24
C ASP A 124 6.79 11.72 -0.88
N ASP A 125 7.40 12.77 -1.42
CA ASP A 125 6.70 13.73 -2.25
C ASP A 125 6.50 13.19 -3.67
N PRO A 126 5.52 13.69 -4.44
CA PRO A 126 5.26 13.22 -5.80
C PRO A 126 6.46 13.32 -6.77
N GLY A 127 7.47 14.10 -6.42
CA GLY A 127 8.72 14.23 -7.18
C GLY A 127 9.85 13.33 -6.70
N HIS A 128 9.62 12.51 -5.68
CA HIS A 128 10.60 11.62 -5.01
C HIS A 128 11.88 12.33 -4.58
N ARG A 129 11.80 13.64 -4.38
CA ARG A 129 12.92 14.44 -3.91
C ARG A 129 13.04 14.41 -2.40
N PHE A 130 11.90 14.48 -1.72
CA PHE A 130 11.86 14.48 -0.27
C PHE A 130 11.23 13.18 0.22
N VAL A 131 11.82 12.63 1.27
CA VAL A 131 11.31 11.45 1.98
C VAL A 131 11.12 11.83 3.44
N ALA A 132 9.97 11.54 3.99
CA ALA A 132 9.71 11.67 5.42
C ALA A 132 9.73 10.29 6.07
N VAL A 133 10.41 10.19 7.20
CA VAL A 133 10.50 8.98 8.02
C VAL A 133 9.95 9.30 9.40
N GLY A 134 8.84 8.67 9.76
CA GLY A 134 8.31 8.67 11.11
C GLY A 134 9.04 7.59 11.93
N SER A 135 9.61 7.97 13.07
CA SER A 135 10.31 7.03 13.94
C SER A 135 9.55 6.91 15.26
N ASP A 136 9.25 5.68 15.64
CA ASP A 136 8.58 5.39 16.90
C ASP A 136 9.56 5.44 18.04
N ILE A 137 9.14 6.07 19.13
CA ILE A 137 9.84 6.07 20.41
C ILE A 137 8.87 5.51 21.43
N ASP A 138 9.10 4.27 21.84
CA ASP A 138 8.19 3.55 22.73
C ASP A 138 7.89 4.32 24.02
N GLY A 139 6.59 4.43 24.32
CA GLY A 139 6.11 5.06 25.55
C GLY A 139 6.34 6.58 25.64
N SER A 140 6.72 7.24 24.55
CA SER A 140 6.97 8.68 24.54
C SER A 140 5.84 9.44 23.85
N THR A 141 5.41 10.54 24.46
CA THR A 141 4.54 11.54 23.84
C THR A 141 5.30 12.53 22.94
N THR A 142 6.61 12.32 22.80
CA THR A 142 7.45 13.05 21.85
C THR A 142 8.01 12.06 20.85
N GLN A 143 7.57 12.18 19.61
CA GLN A 143 8.00 11.34 18.50
C GLN A 143 9.00 12.11 17.62
N GLN A 144 9.59 11.41 16.67
CA GLN A 144 10.59 11.96 15.78
C GLN A 144 10.14 11.81 14.33
N VAL A 145 10.25 12.89 13.54
CA VAL A 145 10.17 12.83 12.07
C VAL A 145 11.45 13.34 11.47
N THR A 146 11.98 12.59 10.50
CA THR A 146 13.13 13.01 9.72
C THR A 146 12.69 13.28 8.28
N VAL A 147 12.99 14.48 7.77
CA VAL A 147 12.82 14.81 6.35
C VAL A 147 14.18 14.72 5.67
N VAL A 148 14.25 13.95 4.60
CA VAL A 148 15.47 13.72 3.80
C VAL A 148 15.30 14.35 2.43
N ASP A 149 16.18 15.28 2.04
CA ASP A 149 16.37 15.71 0.65
C ASP A 149 17.29 14.68 -0.03
N THR A 150 16.74 13.78 -0.80
CA THR A 150 17.46 12.67 -1.45
C THR A 150 18.53 13.13 -2.44
N ARG A 151 18.32 14.30 -3.09
CA ARG A 151 19.26 14.87 -4.04
C ARG A 151 20.48 15.48 -3.35
N ARG A 152 20.29 16.06 -2.17
CA ARG A 152 21.37 16.68 -1.39
C ARG A 152 21.96 15.74 -0.35
N GLN A 153 21.37 14.56 -0.17
CA GLN A 153 21.70 13.63 0.91
C GLN A 153 21.69 14.32 2.29
N LEU A 154 20.69 15.16 2.50
CA LEU A 154 20.54 15.97 3.69
C LEU A 154 19.33 15.52 4.49
N ALA A 155 19.55 15.03 5.70
CA ALA A 155 18.50 14.71 6.65
C ALA A 155 18.38 15.81 7.71
N ARG A 156 17.15 16.12 8.10
CA ARG A 156 16.81 17.00 9.22
C ARG A 156 15.69 16.36 10.03
N THR A 157 15.91 16.32 11.33
CA THR A 157 15.00 15.70 12.27
C THR A 157 14.30 16.73 13.11
N ALA A 158 12.98 16.59 13.23
CA ALA A 158 12.11 17.38 14.07
C ALA A 158 11.49 16.50 15.16
N LYS A 159 11.29 17.09 16.35
CA LYS A 159 10.51 16.50 17.42
C LYS A 159 9.06 16.93 17.27
N ILE A 160 8.18 15.97 17.36
CA ILE A 160 6.74 16.18 17.23
C ILE A 160 6.08 15.70 18.52
N SER A 161 5.31 16.57 19.16
CA SER A 161 4.51 16.19 20.32
C SER A 161 3.27 15.43 19.88
N THR A 162 3.02 14.27 20.48
CA THR A 162 1.82 13.47 20.28
C THR A 162 1.02 13.38 21.57
N SER A 163 -0.16 12.79 21.53
CA SER A 163 -0.96 12.49 22.70
C SER A 163 -1.16 10.99 22.82
N GLU A 164 -1.33 10.52 24.06
CA GLU A 164 -1.84 9.17 24.27
C GLU A 164 -3.26 9.08 23.75
N VAL A 165 -3.58 7.98 23.12
CA VAL A 165 -4.94 7.62 22.68
C VAL A 165 -5.42 6.37 23.40
N THR A 166 -6.73 6.24 23.57
CA THR A 166 -7.34 5.03 24.09
C THR A 166 -7.95 4.26 22.92
N LEU A 167 -7.46 3.05 22.72
CA LEU A 167 -8.02 2.14 21.72
C LEU A 167 -9.46 1.81 22.08
N ALA A 168 -10.41 2.16 21.21
CA ALA A 168 -11.82 1.91 21.44
C ALA A 168 -12.16 0.42 21.58
N THR A 169 -11.32 -0.46 21.00
CA THR A 169 -11.51 -1.90 21.00
C THR A 169 -11.01 -2.62 22.23
N THR A 170 -9.85 -2.21 22.75
CA THR A 170 -9.21 -2.91 23.87
C THR A 170 -9.27 -2.10 25.15
N GLY A 171 -9.54 -0.80 25.06
CA GLY A 171 -9.43 0.12 26.18
C GLY A 171 -7.99 0.39 26.60
N GLU A 172 -7.00 -0.15 25.89
CA GLU A 172 -5.59 0.10 26.15
C GLU A 172 -5.24 1.57 25.81
N ARG A 173 -4.38 2.13 26.64
CA ARG A 173 -3.81 3.47 26.38
C ARG A 173 -2.40 3.30 25.84
N GLY A 174 -2.10 4.06 24.82
CA GLY A 174 -0.77 4.05 24.21
C GLY A 174 -0.53 5.26 23.33
N THR A 175 0.71 5.42 22.94
CA THR A 175 1.07 6.39 21.89
C THR A 175 0.80 5.76 20.53
N GLU A 176 0.15 6.53 19.68
CA GLU A 176 -0.07 6.16 18.28
C GLU A 176 1.25 6.15 17.52
N GLU A 177 1.43 5.16 16.64
CA GLU A 177 2.52 5.20 15.65
C GLU A 177 2.41 6.48 14.83
N MET A 178 3.52 7.20 14.68
CA MET A 178 3.51 8.43 13.90
C MET A 178 3.64 8.13 12.41
N GLU A 179 2.58 8.37 11.70
CA GLU A 179 2.54 8.23 10.26
C GLU A 179 2.71 9.60 9.60
N THR A 180 3.45 9.61 8.49
CA THR A 180 3.89 10.86 7.86
C THR A 180 3.50 10.90 6.41
N PHE A 181 3.16 12.10 5.90
CA PHE A 181 2.84 12.36 4.49
C PHE A 181 3.50 13.63 4.03
N LEU A 182 4.14 13.57 2.88
CA LEU A 182 4.64 14.73 2.15
C LEU A 182 3.63 15.11 1.08
N VAL A 183 2.81 16.09 1.34
CA VAL A 183 1.59 16.40 0.56
C VAL A 183 1.40 17.89 0.35
N GLY A 184 0.54 18.23 -0.60
CA GLY A 184 0.08 19.60 -0.85
C GLY A 184 1.01 20.47 -1.68
N SER A 185 0.52 21.67 -1.95
CA SER A 185 1.28 22.73 -2.63
C SER A 185 0.92 24.06 -1.98
N PRO A 186 1.83 24.69 -1.20
CA PRO A 186 3.22 24.30 -0.96
C PRO A 186 3.33 22.95 -0.23
N LEU A 187 4.50 22.30 -0.39
CA LEU A 187 4.76 20.99 0.24
C LEU A 187 4.69 21.09 1.77
N ARG A 188 3.90 20.24 2.37
CA ARG A 188 3.70 20.12 3.81
C ARG A 188 4.07 18.72 4.27
N LEU A 189 4.60 18.64 5.47
CA LEU A 189 4.66 17.41 6.23
C LEU A 189 3.39 17.33 7.08
N VAL A 190 2.55 16.34 6.81
CA VAL A 190 1.40 16.03 7.67
C VAL A 190 1.71 14.77 8.46
N VAL A 191 1.39 14.79 9.74
CA VAL A 191 1.62 13.67 10.64
C VAL A 191 0.36 13.34 11.45
N THR A 192 0.19 12.09 11.81
CA THR A 192 -0.75 11.68 12.84
C THR A 192 -0.14 11.95 14.22
N ALA A 193 -0.90 12.53 15.13
CA ALA A 193 -0.38 13.01 16.40
C ALA A 193 -1.37 12.78 17.56
N GLY A 194 -1.83 11.54 17.72
CA GLY A 194 -2.72 11.16 18.80
C GLY A 194 -4.10 11.78 18.68
N GLY A 195 -4.92 11.27 17.77
CA GLY A 195 -6.30 11.72 17.52
C GLY A 195 -6.42 13.03 16.76
N ARG A 196 -5.35 13.48 16.09
CA ARG A 196 -5.33 14.67 15.24
C ARG A 196 -4.33 14.53 14.10
N LEU A 197 -4.49 15.35 13.08
CA LEU A 197 -3.47 15.61 12.08
C LEU A 197 -2.82 16.98 12.37
N ASP A 198 -1.51 17.00 12.36
CA ASP A 198 -0.71 18.23 12.42
C ASP A 198 0.01 18.42 11.08
N SER A 199 0.02 19.65 10.57
CA SER A 199 0.70 20.03 9.32
C SER A 199 1.86 20.96 9.63
N TYR A 200 3.04 20.66 9.07
CA TYR A 200 4.28 21.41 9.29
C TYR A 200 4.86 21.94 8.00
N ASP A 201 5.60 23.04 8.09
CA ASP A 201 6.37 23.57 6.96
C ASP A 201 7.65 22.75 6.76
N VAL A 202 7.74 22.03 5.63
CA VAL A 202 8.93 21.24 5.26
C VAL A 202 10.18 22.12 5.16
N SER A 203 10.03 23.37 4.69
CA SER A 203 11.18 24.29 4.56
C SER A 203 11.77 24.72 5.91
N ALA A 204 10.94 24.86 6.94
CA ALA A 204 11.40 25.16 8.29
C ALA A 204 12.22 23.99 8.88
N ILE A 205 11.71 22.76 8.71
CA ILE A 205 12.43 21.56 9.16
C ILE A 205 13.77 21.42 8.43
N LEU A 206 13.77 21.54 7.11
CA LEU A 206 14.99 21.47 6.31
C LEU A 206 15.96 22.62 6.61
N GLY A 207 15.44 23.76 7.07
CA GLY A 207 16.21 24.90 7.58
C GLY A 207 16.85 24.66 8.95
N GLY A 208 16.52 23.56 9.62
CA GLY A 208 17.10 23.16 10.90
C GLY A 208 16.22 23.43 12.13
N ASP A 209 14.93 23.76 11.93
CA ASP A 209 13.99 23.85 13.05
C ASP A 209 13.71 22.44 13.60
N ALA A 210 14.25 22.16 14.77
CA ALA A 210 14.13 20.87 15.43
C ALA A 210 12.85 20.74 16.28
N ASN A 211 12.11 21.82 16.51
CA ASN A 211 10.88 21.84 17.30
C ASN A 211 9.82 22.72 16.60
N PRO A 212 9.44 22.40 15.36
CA PRO A 212 8.54 23.23 14.60
C PRO A 212 7.15 23.27 15.24
N ALA A 213 6.54 24.44 15.24
CA ALA A 213 5.12 24.54 15.55
C ALA A 213 4.27 24.08 14.35
N PRO A 214 3.15 23.39 14.54
CA PRO A 214 2.26 23.05 13.46
C PRO A 214 1.67 24.33 12.84
N VAL A 215 1.63 24.41 11.52
CA VAL A 215 0.98 25.50 10.79
C VAL A 215 -0.53 25.34 10.74
N ALA A 216 -1.00 24.12 10.94
CA ALA A 216 -2.42 23.78 11.08
C ALA A 216 -2.59 22.48 11.83
N THR A 217 -3.71 22.35 12.54
CA THR A 217 -4.11 21.15 13.28
C THR A 217 -5.60 20.89 13.03
N THR A 218 -6.00 19.63 12.95
CA THR A 218 -7.41 19.22 12.89
C THR A 218 -7.62 17.92 13.65
N PRO A 219 -8.76 17.73 14.31
CA PRO A 219 -9.13 16.43 14.84
C PRO A 219 -9.14 15.36 13.72
N PHE A 220 -8.70 14.17 14.05
CA PHE A 220 -8.71 13.02 13.15
C PHE A 220 -8.87 11.76 13.99
N GLY A 221 -9.70 10.84 13.59
CA GLY A 221 -10.19 9.75 14.42
C GLY A 221 -9.16 9.14 15.38
N ALA A 222 -9.64 8.70 16.53
CA ALA A 222 -8.77 8.09 17.52
C ALA A 222 -8.14 6.79 16.97
N TYR A 223 -6.82 6.73 16.96
CA TYR A 223 -6.03 5.60 16.50
C TYR A 223 -6.25 5.22 15.03
N PRO A 224 -6.04 6.13 14.09
CA PRO A 224 -6.00 5.75 12.68
C PRO A 224 -4.82 4.81 12.45
N HIS A 225 -5.08 3.62 11.90
CA HIS A 225 -4.00 2.67 11.63
C HIS A 225 -3.71 2.65 10.13
N GLY A 226 -2.69 3.37 9.72
CA GLY A 226 -2.24 3.47 8.34
C GLY A 226 -3.09 4.38 7.47
N PRO A 227 -3.13 5.71 7.70
CA PRO A 227 -3.77 6.62 6.77
C PRO A 227 -3.08 6.60 5.41
N VAL A 228 -3.79 7.04 4.39
CA VAL A 228 -3.29 7.19 3.02
C VAL A 228 -3.63 8.58 2.50
N ALA A 229 -2.82 9.09 1.58
CA ALA A 229 -3.13 10.30 0.83
C ALA A 229 -3.62 9.93 -0.58
N ASP A 230 -4.55 10.71 -1.12
CA ASP A 230 -4.94 10.57 -2.53
C ASP A 230 -3.76 10.93 -3.46
N ALA A 231 -3.79 10.49 -4.73
CA ALA A 231 -2.70 10.71 -5.69
C ALA A 231 -2.35 12.19 -5.91
N ARG A 232 -3.26 13.10 -5.56
CA ARG A 232 -3.01 14.55 -5.65
C ARG A 232 -2.39 15.12 -4.38
N GLY A 233 -2.26 14.29 -3.31
CA GLY A 233 -1.80 14.73 -2.00
C GLY A 233 -2.69 15.83 -1.40
N THR A 234 -4.00 15.77 -1.65
CA THR A 234 -4.93 16.81 -1.22
C THR A 234 -6.03 16.30 -0.31
N VAL A 235 -6.14 15.01 -0.10
CA VAL A 235 -7.05 14.38 0.87
C VAL A 235 -6.30 13.27 1.59
N ILE A 236 -6.35 13.30 2.92
CA ILE A 236 -5.83 12.22 3.77
C ILE A 236 -7.01 11.43 4.30
N GLY A 237 -6.93 10.13 4.26
CA GLY A 237 -7.97 9.25 4.76
C GLY A 237 -7.40 8.12 5.59
N SER A 238 -8.13 7.70 6.62
CA SER A 238 -7.82 6.54 7.42
C SER A 238 -9.06 5.71 7.69
N THR A 239 -8.88 4.39 7.67
CA THR A 239 -9.92 3.46 8.09
C THR A 239 -10.03 3.47 9.61
N LEU A 240 -11.25 3.66 10.10
CA LEU A 240 -11.65 3.50 11.49
C LEU A 240 -12.32 2.14 11.66
N HIS A 241 -12.71 1.80 12.89
CA HIS A 241 -13.38 0.51 13.17
C HIS A 241 -14.63 0.28 12.34
N ASP A 242 -15.41 1.32 12.16
CA ASP A 242 -16.74 1.27 11.56
C ASP A 242 -16.81 1.98 10.21
N GLY A 243 -15.69 2.54 9.71
CA GLY A 243 -15.73 3.29 8.49
C GLY A 243 -14.39 3.89 8.07
N ILE A 244 -14.46 4.94 7.30
CA ILE A 244 -13.33 5.77 6.89
C ILE A 244 -13.58 7.23 7.26
N GLU A 245 -12.57 7.90 7.77
CA GLU A 245 -12.53 9.36 7.88
C GLU A 245 -11.59 9.94 6.84
N THR A 246 -12.03 11.00 6.17
CA THR A 246 -11.21 11.72 5.18
C THR A 246 -11.15 13.21 5.52
N VAL A 247 -9.97 13.79 5.39
CA VAL A 247 -9.72 15.21 5.64
C VAL A 247 -9.09 15.84 4.40
N PRO A 248 -9.75 16.81 3.76
CA PRO A 248 -9.14 17.53 2.65
C PRO A 248 -8.08 18.51 3.14
N LEU A 249 -6.97 18.61 2.39
CA LEU A 249 -5.99 19.66 2.58
C LEU A 249 -6.39 20.90 1.77
N THR A 250 -6.21 22.05 2.37
CA THR A 250 -6.42 23.35 1.76
C THR A 250 -5.11 24.15 1.78
N ARG A 251 -5.05 25.25 1.05
CA ARG A 251 -3.87 26.12 1.10
C ARG A 251 -3.57 26.67 2.49
N GLY A 252 -4.60 26.84 3.32
CA GLY A 252 -4.50 27.40 4.68
C GLY A 252 -4.44 26.34 5.78
N GLY A 253 -4.50 25.05 5.46
CA GLY A 253 -4.50 23.98 6.46
C GLY A 253 -5.43 22.84 6.07
N PHE A 254 -6.36 22.48 6.94
CA PHE A 254 -7.29 21.39 6.75
C PHE A 254 -8.72 21.91 6.52
N GLY A 255 -9.48 21.21 5.68
CA GLY A 255 -10.91 21.37 5.56
C GLY A 255 -11.66 20.52 6.60
N ALA A 256 -13.00 20.54 6.52
CA ALA A 256 -13.82 19.72 7.40
C ALA A 256 -13.61 18.22 7.11
N SER A 257 -13.50 17.43 8.16
CA SER A 257 -13.45 15.98 8.05
C SER A 257 -14.81 15.41 7.63
N VAL A 258 -14.76 14.28 6.94
CA VAL A 258 -15.97 13.53 6.53
C VAL A 258 -15.77 12.07 6.92
N SER A 259 -16.63 11.60 7.83
CA SER A 259 -16.68 10.19 8.22
C SER A 259 -17.79 9.47 7.48
N ARG A 260 -17.53 8.24 7.06
CA ARG A 260 -18.48 7.37 6.35
C ARG A 260 -18.38 5.97 6.89
N ALA A 261 -19.52 5.42 7.33
CA ALA A 261 -19.57 4.08 7.87
C ALA A 261 -19.47 3.02 6.77
N TYR A 262 -18.79 1.92 7.06
CA TYR A 262 -18.83 0.71 6.23
C TYR A 262 -20.18 -0.02 6.40
N PRO A 263 -20.64 -0.73 5.35
CA PRO A 263 -21.87 -1.53 5.45
C PRO A 263 -21.80 -2.60 6.55
N GLU A 264 -20.63 -3.17 6.75
CA GLU A 264 -20.36 -4.11 7.82
C GLU A 264 -19.20 -3.56 8.67
N PRO A 265 -19.48 -3.14 9.91
CA PRO A 265 -18.44 -2.65 10.81
C PRO A 265 -17.54 -3.81 11.23
N ALA A 266 -16.26 -3.55 11.23
CA ALA A 266 -15.25 -4.48 11.70
C ALA A 266 -14.41 -3.83 12.80
N VAL A 267 -13.68 -4.63 13.53
CA VAL A 267 -13.15 -4.22 14.83
C VAL A 267 -11.73 -3.74 14.78
N GLN A 268 -10.97 -4.16 13.78
CA GLN A 268 -9.59 -3.75 13.61
C GLN A 268 -9.29 -3.54 12.13
N SER A 269 -8.84 -2.35 11.79
CA SER A 269 -8.42 -2.00 10.45
C SER A 269 -6.92 -2.20 10.30
N TYR A 270 -6.53 -2.78 9.17
CA TYR A 270 -5.12 -2.86 8.79
C TYR A 270 -4.84 -1.88 7.67
N ARG A 271 -3.75 -1.16 7.82
CA ARG A 271 -3.14 -0.19 6.91
C ARG A 271 -3.74 -0.21 5.51
N PRO A 272 -4.62 0.73 5.18
CA PRO A 272 -5.17 0.83 3.85
C PRO A 272 -4.06 1.11 2.83
N ARG A 273 -4.33 0.76 1.59
CA ARG A 273 -3.50 1.04 0.44
C ARG A 273 -4.28 1.90 -0.53
N MET A 274 -3.60 2.80 -1.20
CA MET A 274 -4.20 3.54 -2.30
C MET A 274 -4.26 2.65 -3.53
N ALA A 275 -5.42 2.61 -4.18
CA ALA A 275 -5.57 1.93 -5.46
C ALA A 275 -4.81 2.69 -6.56
N PRO A 276 -4.46 2.03 -7.69
CA PRO A 276 -3.77 2.67 -8.80
C PRO A 276 -4.51 3.85 -9.43
N ASP A 277 -5.81 4.00 -9.18
CA ASP A 277 -6.57 5.20 -9.58
C ASP A 277 -6.21 6.44 -8.76
N GLY A 278 -5.52 6.26 -7.63
CA GLY A 278 -5.17 7.33 -6.72
C GLY A 278 -6.35 7.96 -5.98
N GLU A 279 -7.54 7.34 -6.03
CA GLU A 279 -8.78 7.90 -5.46
C GLU A 279 -9.52 6.90 -4.56
N THR A 280 -9.13 5.63 -4.55
CA THR A 280 -9.78 4.57 -3.77
C THR A 280 -8.82 4.01 -2.73
N ALA A 281 -9.14 4.13 -1.44
CA ALA A 281 -8.43 3.47 -0.35
C ALA A 281 -8.99 2.07 -0.14
N VAL A 282 -8.12 1.07 0.04
CA VAL A 282 -8.49 -0.34 0.25
C VAL A 282 -7.73 -0.89 1.43
N GLY A 283 -8.42 -1.52 2.36
CA GLY A 283 -7.83 -2.14 3.54
C GLY A 283 -8.42 -3.51 3.84
N THR A 284 -7.79 -4.24 4.74
CA THR A 284 -8.38 -5.44 5.36
C THR A 284 -8.75 -5.13 6.79
N GLN A 285 -9.85 -5.70 7.25
CA GLN A 285 -10.31 -5.60 8.63
C GLN A 285 -10.57 -7.00 9.15
N THR A 286 -10.08 -7.30 10.35
CA THR A 286 -10.38 -8.56 11.02
C THR A 286 -11.49 -8.32 12.02
N GLY A 287 -12.53 -9.15 11.99
CA GLY A 287 -13.54 -9.18 13.04
C GLY A 287 -12.95 -9.66 14.36
N THR A 288 -13.54 -9.23 15.49
CA THR A 288 -13.19 -9.73 16.82
C THR A 288 -14.10 -10.87 17.20
N GLY A 289 -13.49 -11.92 17.71
CA GLY A 289 -14.16 -13.09 18.26
C GLY A 289 -14.09 -14.33 17.38
N PRO A 290 -14.40 -15.48 17.92
CA PRO A 290 -14.38 -16.74 17.19
C PRO A 290 -15.37 -16.70 16.01
N GLY A 291 -14.83 -16.91 14.79
CA GLY A 291 -15.65 -16.97 13.58
C GLY A 291 -16.03 -15.62 12.96
N ALA A 292 -15.55 -14.51 13.51
CA ALA A 292 -15.79 -13.19 12.89
C ALA A 292 -15.17 -13.12 11.49
N PRO A 293 -15.85 -12.50 10.52
CA PRO A 293 -15.34 -12.42 9.16
C PRO A 293 -14.16 -11.46 9.06
N THR A 294 -13.21 -11.80 8.23
CA THR A 294 -12.25 -10.85 7.69
C THR A 294 -12.91 -10.14 6.52
N LEU A 295 -12.84 -8.82 6.52
CA LEU A 295 -13.45 -7.98 5.49
C LEU A 295 -12.35 -7.33 4.65
N LEU A 296 -12.56 -7.23 3.36
CA LEU A 296 -11.90 -6.24 2.51
C LEU A 296 -12.80 -5.01 2.46
N THR A 297 -12.25 -3.87 2.81
CA THR A 297 -12.97 -2.59 2.75
C THR A 297 -12.41 -1.72 1.65
N SER A 298 -13.26 -1.01 0.95
CA SER A 298 -12.84 -0.02 -0.03
C SER A 298 -13.66 1.27 0.09
N SER A 299 -13.00 2.40 -0.13
CA SER A 299 -13.58 3.71 0.10
C SER A 299 -13.08 4.72 -0.92
N SER A 300 -13.98 5.48 -1.51
CA SER A 300 -13.59 6.64 -2.30
C SER A 300 -13.02 7.74 -1.38
N MET A 301 -11.86 8.27 -1.68
CA MET A 301 -11.26 9.35 -0.89
C MET A 301 -12.03 10.67 -1.00
N ARG A 302 -12.70 10.90 -2.12
CA ARG A 302 -13.41 12.16 -2.42
C ARG A 302 -14.93 12.01 -2.53
N GLY A 303 -15.38 10.82 -2.87
CA GLY A 303 -16.81 10.50 -3.04
C GLY A 303 -17.45 9.92 -1.78
N ALA A 304 -18.73 9.60 -1.87
CA ALA A 304 -19.48 8.98 -0.78
C ALA A 304 -19.36 7.45 -0.74
N GLY A 305 -18.76 6.83 -1.76
CA GLY A 305 -18.72 5.37 -1.91
C GLY A 305 -17.87 4.70 -0.83
N VAL A 306 -18.44 3.69 -0.19
CA VAL A 306 -17.79 2.76 0.73
C VAL A 306 -18.32 1.35 0.48
N ALA A 307 -17.50 0.34 0.66
CA ALA A 307 -17.91 -1.05 0.55
C ALA A 307 -17.14 -1.94 1.53
N SER A 308 -17.77 -3.04 1.91
CA SER A 308 -17.16 -4.13 2.69
C SER A 308 -17.49 -5.45 2.02
N VAL A 309 -16.52 -6.33 1.91
CA VAL A 309 -16.67 -7.66 1.29
C VAL A 309 -16.05 -8.71 2.18
N ALA A 310 -16.81 -9.72 2.57
CA ALA A 310 -16.32 -10.80 3.40
C ALA A 310 -15.36 -11.72 2.63
N LEU A 311 -14.17 -11.97 3.19
CA LEU A 311 -13.15 -12.85 2.62
C LEU A 311 -13.10 -14.24 3.30
N GLY A 312 -13.89 -14.45 4.33
CA GLY A 312 -13.86 -15.63 5.21
C GLY A 312 -13.46 -15.27 6.63
N SER A 313 -13.27 -16.26 7.49
CA SER A 313 -12.88 -16.05 8.89
C SER A 313 -11.42 -16.45 9.09
N GLY A 314 -10.65 -15.62 9.77
CA GLY A 314 -9.24 -15.87 10.05
C GLY A 314 -8.40 -14.60 10.07
N ALA A 315 -7.09 -14.76 10.32
CA ALA A 315 -6.15 -13.65 10.23
C ALA A 315 -5.80 -13.36 8.78
N SER A 316 -5.69 -12.09 8.39
CA SER A 316 -5.39 -11.72 7.01
C SER A 316 -4.05 -11.02 6.85
N THR A 317 -3.48 -11.09 5.65
CA THR A 317 -2.45 -10.17 5.21
C THR A 317 -3.03 -8.77 4.99
N ARG A 318 -2.16 -7.77 4.86
CA ARG A 318 -2.55 -6.49 4.24
C ARG A 318 -3.05 -6.75 2.82
N ALA A 319 -3.99 -5.95 2.35
CA ALA A 319 -4.43 -6.04 0.97
C ALA A 319 -3.34 -5.57 0.01
N VAL A 320 -3.24 -6.21 -1.14
CA VAL A 320 -2.63 -5.64 -2.34
C VAL A 320 -3.72 -5.18 -3.29
N VAL A 321 -3.47 -4.11 -4.00
CA VAL A 321 -4.47 -3.44 -4.84
C VAL A 321 -3.93 -3.27 -6.24
N THR A 322 -4.70 -3.71 -7.22
CA THR A 322 -4.35 -3.65 -8.63
C THR A 322 -5.45 -2.90 -9.41
N PRO A 323 -5.26 -2.55 -10.67
CA PRO A 323 -6.33 -1.91 -11.45
C PRO A 323 -7.62 -2.72 -11.54
N GLY A 324 -7.55 -4.05 -11.52
CA GLY A 324 -8.69 -4.94 -11.76
C GLY A 324 -9.27 -5.59 -10.51
N TYR A 325 -8.49 -5.76 -9.45
CA TYR A 325 -8.90 -6.45 -8.23
C TYR A 325 -8.08 -6.00 -7.01
N ALA A 326 -8.61 -6.24 -5.83
CA ALA A 326 -7.84 -6.25 -4.59
C ALA A 326 -7.73 -7.68 -4.07
N ALA A 327 -6.61 -8.02 -3.44
CA ALA A 327 -6.38 -9.37 -2.93
C ALA A 327 -5.80 -9.35 -1.52
N ALA A 328 -6.16 -10.38 -0.75
CA ALA A 328 -5.57 -10.68 0.55
C ALA A 328 -5.52 -12.20 0.77
N VAL A 329 -4.60 -12.64 1.60
CA VAL A 329 -4.55 -14.02 2.07
C VAL A 329 -5.17 -14.09 3.46
N VAL A 330 -6.18 -14.94 3.61
CA VAL A 330 -6.81 -15.24 4.90
C VAL A 330 -6.32 -16.60 5.38
N THR A 331 -5.83 -16.66 6.62
CA THR A 331 -5.33 -17.88 7.24
C THR A 331 -6.27 -18.33 8.34
N ALA A 332 -6.79 -19.56 8.22
CA ALA A 332 -7.62 -20.20 9.21
C ALA A 332 -7.22 -21.68 9.38
N GLY A 333 -7.04 -22.12 10.62
CA GLY A 333 -6.68 -23.52 10.92
C GLY A 333 -5.41 -24.00 10.19
N GLY A 334 -4.44 -23.11 9.94
CA GLY A 334 -3.20 -23.43 9.21
C GLY A 334 -3.36 -23.51 7.68
N VAL A 335 -4.53 -23.14 7.16
CA VAL A 335 -4.82 -23.12 5.73
C VAL A 335 -4.82 -21.68 5.23
N ASP A 336 -4.04 -21.41 4.20
CA ASP A 336 -4.03 -20.12 3.50
C ASP A 336 -5.01 -20.14 2.33
N THR A 337 -5.87 -19.14 2.30
CA THR A 337 -6.82 -18.89 1.21
C THR A 337 -6.55 -17.51 0.62
N LEU A 338 -6.16 -17.47 -0.64
CA LEU A 338 -6.06 -16.22 -1.40
C LEU A 338 -7.46 -15.83 -1.88
N SER A 339 -7.90 -14.64 -1.52
CA SER A 339 -9.16 -14.09 -1.99
C SER A 339 -8.90 -12.87 -2.85
N LEU A 340 -9.51 -12.83 -4.04
CA LEU A 340 -9.48 -11.73 -4.99
C LEU A 340 -10.88 -11.15 -5.08
N VAL A 341 -10.99 -9.84 -4.92
CA VAL A 341 -12.24 -9.10 -5.04
C VAL A 341 -12.16 -8.22 -6.27
N ALA A 342 -13.01 -8.46 -7.25
CA ALA A 342 -13.04 -7.68 -8.47
C ALA A 342 -13.40 -6.22 -8.20
N ARG A 343 -12.85 -5.33 -8.99
CA ARG A 343 -13.23 -3.93 -8.99
C ARG A 343 -14.59 -3.77 -9.64
N GLY A 344 -15.54 -3.15 -8.92
CA GLY A 344 -16.89 -2.89 -9.41
C GLY A 344 -16.99 -1.63 -10.27
N ARG A 345 -18.18 -1.41 -10.81
CA ARG A 345 -18.44 -0.27 -11.73
C ARG A 345 -18.29 1.10 -11.07
N ALA A 346 -18.50 1.19 -9.78
CA ALA A 346 -18.33 2.44 -9.03
C ALA A 346 -16.87 2.75 -8.66
N GLY A 347 -15.92 1.92 -9.11
CA GLY A 347 -14.50 2.09 -8.79
C GLY A 347 -14.08 1.49 -7.44
N LEU A 348 -15.04 1.00 -6.65
CA LEU A 348 -14.77 0.29 -5.40
C LEU A 348 -14.45 -1.19 -5.68
N TYR A 349 -13.82 -1.86 -4.74
CA TYR A 349 -13.56 -3.31 -4.80
C TYR A 349 -14.69 -4.04 -4.06
N ASP A 350 -15.81 -4.16 -4.75
CA ASP A 350 -17.09 -4.71 -4.27
C ASP A 350 -17.72 -5.71 -5.25
N GLY A 351 -16.96 -6.13 -6.27
CA GLY A 351 -17.41 -7.08 -7.28
C GLY A 351 -17.32 -8.54 -6.82
N ALA A 352 -17.26 -9.45 -7.79
CA ALA A 352 -17.17 -10.88 -7.52
C ALA A 352 -15.93 -11.24 -6.67
N VAL A 353 -16.13 -12.16 -5.74
CA VAL A 353 -15.05 -12.74 -4.91
C VAL A 353 -14.68 -14.10 -5.47
N THR A 354 -13.40 -14.29 -5.74
CA THR A 354 -12.84 -15.61 -6.07
C THR A 354 -11.84 -15.98 -4.99
N SER A 355 -11.98 -17.17 -4.44
CA SER A 355 -11.09 -17.67 -3.40
C SER A 355 -10.39 -18.94 -3.86
N VAL A 356 -9.08 -19.00 -3.66
CA VAL A 356 -8.22 -20.12 -4.02
C VAL A 356 -7.46 -20.60 -2.80
N ARG A 357 -7.66 -21.87 -2.44
CA ARG A 357 -6.86 -22.50 -1.40
C ARG A 357 -5.44 -22.68 -1.90
N LEU A 358 -4.48 -22.12 -1.18
CA LEU A 358 -3.07 -22.21 -1.53
C LEU A 358 -2.47 -23.55 -1.04
N PRO A 359 -1.51 -24.12 -1.77
CA PRO A 359 -0.85 -25.36 -1.34
C PRO A 359 -0.16 -25.16 0.00
N GLY A 360 -0.25 -26.15 0.87
CA GLY A 360 0.52 -26.21 2.11
C GLY A 360 2.01 -26.37 1.77
N LEU A 361 2.83 -25.44 2.20
CA LEU A 361 4.28 -25.53 2.07
C LEU A 361 4.88 -25.71 3.47
N GLY A 362 5.02 -26.96 3.90
CA GLY A 362 5.72 -27.28 5.14
C GLY A 362 5.16 -26.60 6.38
N GLN A 363 6.03 -26.29 7.32
CA GLN A 363 5.65 -25.68 8.59
C GLN A 363 5.67 -24.15 8.46
N VAL A 364 4.57 -23.55 8.01
CA VAL A 364 4.40 -22.10 8.09
C VAL A 364 4.15 -21.73 9.55
N GLN A 365 5.04 -20.92 10.10
CA GLN A 365 4.93 -20.42 11.46
C GLN A 365 4.02 -19.18 11.50
N GLY A 366 3.27 -19.04 12.58
CA GLY A 366 2.40 -17.88 12.80
C GLY A 366 1.22 -17.77 11.84
N ALA A 367 0.52 -16.65 11.90
CA ALA A 367 -0.65 -16.37 11.10
C ALA A 367 -0.76 -14.87 10.78
N GLY A 368 -1.53 -14.52 9.75
CA GLY A 368 -1.85 -13.16 9.37
C GLY A 368 -0.67 -12.37 8.81
N SER A 369 -0.73 -11.06 8.97
CA SER A 369 0.24 -10.12 8.37
C SER A 369 1.66 -10.24 8.93
N ALA A 370 1.82 -10.75 10.15
CA ALA A 370 3.13 -10.91 10.78
C ALA A 370 3.94 -12.08 10.21
N ALA A 371 3.29 -13.05 9.56
CA ALA A 371 3.92 -14.27 9.10
C ALA A 371 3.83 -14.50 7.60
N ARG A 372 3.21 -13.58 6.88
CA ARG A 372 2.97 -13.64 5.44
C ARG A 372 3.02 -12.24 4.85
N PHE A 373 3.62 -12.13 3.69
CA PHE A 373 3.62 -10.88 2.96
C PHE A 373 3.18 -11.12 1.51
N LEU A 374 2.24 -10.30 1.04
CA LEU A 374 1.71 -10.36 -0.32
C LEU A 374 2.15 -9.12 -1.09
N ALA A 375 2.66 -9.31 -2.31
CA ALA A 375 2.96 -8.26 -3.27
C ALA A 375 2.28 -8.56 -4.60
N ALA A 376 2.04 -7.54 -5.41
CA ALA A 376 1.44 -7.66 -6.73
C ALA A 376 2.29 -6.94 -7.79
N SER A 377 2.26 -7.41 -9.03
CA SER A 377 2.70 -6.63 -10.17
C SER A 377 1.74 -5.46 -10.40
N ASP A 378 2.24 -4.38 -11.00
CA ASP A 378 1.44 -3.16 -11.22
C ASP A 378 0.22 -3.38 -12.11
N ASP A 379 0.34 -4.28 -13.08
CA ASP A 379 -0.77 -4.69 -13.96
C ASP A 379 -1.72 -5.71 -13.33
N GLY A 380 -1.35 -6.26 -12.16
CA GLY A 380 -2.12 -7.27 -11.46
C GLY A 380 -2.08 -8.66 -12.09
N SER A 381 -1.18 -8.91 -13.04
CA SER A 381 -1.07 -10.24 -13.67
C SER A 381 -0.35 -11.27 -12.81
N GLU A 382 0.40 -10.81 -11.79
CA GLU A 382 1.19 -11.66 -10.91
C GLU A 382 1.03 -11.26 -9.45
N LEU A 383 0.98 -12.26 -8.56
CA LEU A 383 1.07 -12.09 -7.12
C LEU A 383 2.24 -12.91 -6.58
N PHE A 384 2.86 -12.40 -5.55
CA PHE A 384 3.97 -13.01 -4.84
C PHE A 384 3.64 -13.11 -3.36
N LEU A 385 3.76 -14.31 -2.78
CA LEU A 385 3.43 -14.53 -1.37
C LEU A 385 4.62 -15.18 -0.65
N SER A 386 5.19 -14.48 0.33
CA SER A 386 6.08 -15.08 1.30
C SER A 386 5.32 -15.69 2.47
N ARG A 387 5.94 -16.68 3.12
CA ARG A 387 5.44 -17.34 4.32
C ARG A 387 6.57 -17.57 5.30
N ALA A 388 6.32 -17.31 6.57
CA ALA A 388 7.34 -17.49 7.61
C ALA A 388 7.91 -18.90 7.64
N GLY A 389 9.23 -18.99 7.71
CA GLY A 389 9.97 -20.25 7.86
C GLY A 389 10.09 -21.11 6.61
N THR A 390 9.55 -20.69 5.46
CA THR A 390 9.54 -21.53 4.25
C THR A 390 10.78 -21.37 3.35
N GLY A 391 11.50 -20.25 3.47
CA GLY A 391 12.63 -19.94 2.59
C GLY A 391 12.24 -19.82 1.12
N SER A 392 10.97 -19.50 0.85
CA SER A 392 10.47 -19.42 -0.51
C SER A 392 9.32 -18.39 -0.64
N VAL A 393 9.13 -17.90 -1.86
CA VAL A 393 8.03 -17.05 -2.27
C VAL A 393 7.19 -17.80 -3.30
N LEU A 394 5.88 -17.91 -3.06
CA LEU A 394 4.95 -18.43 -4.07
C LEU A 394 4.79 -17.42 -5.20
N GLU A 395 4.79 -17.93 -6.42
CA GLU A 395 4.43 -17.19 -7.63
C GLU A 395 3.03 -17.60 -8.07
N ILE A 396 2.17 -16.63 -8.28
CA ILE A 396 0.76 -16.83 -8.58
C ILE A 396 0.41 -15.97 -9.79
N ASP A 397 0.05 -16.63 -10.90
CA ASP A 397 -0.48 -15.94 -12.08
C ASP A 397 -1.95 -15.59 -11.86
N VAL A 398 -2.37 -14.40 -12.29
CA VAL A 398 -3.74 -13.92 -12.19
C VAL A 398 -4.25 -13.49 -13.56
N ALA A 399 -5.39 -14.05 -13.95
CA ALA A 399 -6.13 -13.66 -15.15
C ALA A 399 -7.55 -13.27 -14.78
N GLY A 400 -7.86 -11.98 -14.84
CA GLY A 400 -9.09 -11.43 -14.27
C GLY A 400 -9.13 -11.62 -12.75
N THR A 401 -9.99 -12.50 -12.25
CA THR A 401 -10.03 -12.91 -10.84
C THR A 401 -9.68 -14.40 -10.64
N THR A 402 -9.14 -15.05 -11.66
CA THR A 402 -8.68 -16.44 -11.56
C THR A 402 -7.20 -16.45 -11.21
N ALA A 403 -6.85 -17.11 -10.11
CA ALA A 403 -5.46 -17.23 -9.64
C ALA A 403 -4.98 -18.68 -9.77
N THR A 404 -3.75 -18.87 -10.25
CA THR A 404 -3.10 -20.18 -10.41
C THR A 404 -1.68 -20.11 -9.87
N VAL A 405 -1.33 -20.99 -8.95
CA VAL A 405 0.06 -21.09 -8.47
C VAL A 405 0.94 -21.61 -9.60
N ARG A 406 1.88 -20.77 -10.05
CA ARG A 406 2.84 -21.11 -11.11
C ARG A 406 4.05 -21.85 -10.57
N GLY A 407 4.57 -21.44 -9.44
CA GLY A 407 5.80 -21.96 -8.91
C GLY A 407 6.21 -21.38 -7.57
N THR A 408 7.50 -21.50 -7.27
CA THR A 408 8.12 -20.92 -6.09
C THR A 408 9.49 -20.37 -6.44
N ILE A 409 9.83 -19.22 -5.86
CA ILE A 409 11.17 -18.65 -5.86
C ILE A 409 11.85 -19.08 -4.55
N ALA A 410 12.96 -19.82 -4.65
CA ALA A 410 13.77 -20.11 -3.49
C ALA A 410 14.59 -18.85 -3.12
N VAL A 411 14.57 -18.49 -1.84
CA VAL A 411 15.33 -17.33 -1.33
C VAL A 411 16.44 -17.79 -0.40
N PRO A 412 17.55 -17.03 -0.28
CA PRO A 412 18.72 -17.45 0.50
C PRO A 412 18.48 -17.57 2.01
N SER A 413 17.36 -17.06 2.50
CA SER A 413 17.02 -17.01 3.93
C SER A 413 15.71 -17.72 4.22
N ALA A 414 15.46 -18.04 5.49
CA ALA A 414 14.25 -18.73 5.92
C ALA A 414 12.98 -17.85 5.88
N LEU A 415 13.11 -16.53 5.78
CA LEU A 415 12.01 -15.58 5.96
C LEU A 415 11.28 -15.83 7.30
N ALA A 416 12.02 -15.87 8.41
CA ALA A 416 11.52 -16.34 9.70
C ALA A 416 10.22 -15.65 10.14
N ASP A 417 10.11 -14.34 9.89
CA ASP A 417 8.94 -13.50 10.20
C ASP A 417 8.10 -13.15 8.96
N GLY A 418 8.17 -13.98 7.90
CA GLY A 418 7.47 -13.74 6.64
C GLY A 418 8.20 -12.79 5.68
N GLY A 419 9.12 -11.98 6.19
CA GLY A 419 9.88 -11.03 5.39
C GLY A 419 9.05 -9.86 4.84
N TYR A 420 9.58 -9.19 3.83
CA TYR A 420 8.91 -8.12 3.09
C TYR A 420 9.11 -8.32 1.58
N LEU A 421 8.08 -8.08 0.80
CA LEU A 421 8.12 -8.19 -0.66
C LEU A 421 7.74 -6.86 -1.31
N ALA A 422 8.43 -6.50 -2.38
CA ALA A 422 8.03 -5.44 -3.26
C ALA A 422 8.35 -5.81 -4.72
N THR A 423 7.42 -5.61 -5.62
CA THR A 423 7.68 -5.70 -7.06
C THR A 423 8.36 -4.42 -7.52
N VAL A 424 9.29 -4.51 -8.45
CA VAL A 424 10.03 -3.37 -8.99
C VAL A 424 10.03 -3.44 -10.51
N ASP A 425 9.44 -2.43 -11.15
CA ASP A 425 9.48 -2.27 -12.60
C ASP A 425 10.48 -1.18 -12.98
N PRO A 426 11.52 -1.50 -13.77
CA PRO A 426 12.48 -0.51 -14.24
C PRO A 426 11.89 0.51 -15.22
N HIS A 427 10.72 0.23 -15.79
CA HIS A 427 10.02 1.11 -16.74
C HIS A 427 8.93 1.96 -16.08
N GLN A 428 8.62 1.72 -14.82
CA GLN A 428 7.61 2.45 -14.08
C GLN A 428 7.95 3.94 -13.99
N ARG A 429 6.97 4.76 -14.31
CA ARG A 429 7.09 6.22 -14.15
C ARG A 429 6.86 6.61 -12.69
N PRO A 430 7.51 7.67 -12.19
CA PRO A 430 7.47 8.06 -10.78
C PRO A 430 6.10 8.48 -10.23
N HIS A 431 4.99 8.27 -10.89
CA HIS A 431 3.76 8.99 -10.56
C HIS A 431 2.75 8.28 -9.66
N ASP A 432 2.99 7.03 -9.22
CA ASP A 432 1.85 6.25 -8.71
C ASP A 432 1.95 5.69 -7.30
N LEU A 433 2.90 6.08 -6.44
CA LEU A 433 3.22 5.16 -5.36
C LEU A 433 3.33 5.72 -3.93
N SER A 434 2.89 6.92 -3.66
CA SER A 434 2.71 7.37 -2.27
C SER A 434 1.60 6.56 -1.61
N GLY A 435 1.97 5.59 -0.79
CA GLY A 435 1.04 4.75 -0.03
C GLY A 435 0.96 3.28 -0.44
N ARG A 436 1.90 2.75 -1.23
CA ARG A 436 1.99 1.30 -1.52
C ARG A 436 2.81 0.53 -0.51
#